data_8748329e343ed0b9908261276c6df3c1
#
_entry.id   8748329e343ed0b9908261276c6df3c1
#
_cell.length_a   1.000
_cell.length_b   1.000
_cell.length_c   1.000
_cell.angle_alpha   90.00
_cell.angle_beta   90.00
_cell.angle_gamma   90.00
#
_symmetry.space_group_name_H-M   'P 1'
#
loop_
_entity.id
_entity.type
_entity.pdbx_description
1 polymer ?
#
loop_
_entity_poly.entity_id
_entity_poly.type
_entity_poly.pdbx_seq_one_letter_code
_entity_poly.pdbx_strand_id
1 'polypeptide(L)'
;MKAICTKLACFLLVLLVSGVAMAESITSPNGQLQLNFSVNAQGEPVYELSYKGKPVINPSKLGLELKNDPGLMNGFTLADAKTSTFDETWEPVWGEVKQIRNHYNELAVTLNQKAQDRNIIIRFRLFDDGMGFRYEFPLQKNLNYFVIKEERTQFAMTGDHTAFWIPGDYDTQEYDYTESKLSEIRGLMKGAITPNSSQTPFSPTGVQTSLQMKTADGLYINLHEAALVDYSCMHLNLDDKNFVFESWLTPDAIGNKGYMQTPCNSPWRTVIVSDDARNILTSRLTLNLNEPCAYKDVSWIKPVKYIGIWWEMISGYNRWAYTWDFPSVKLGITDYSKAKASPSHAANNKNTKYYIDFAAKHGFDQVLVEGWNEGWEDWHNKSKDYVFDFTTPYPDFNVQELQAYAKSKGVRLMMHHETSSSVRNYERHMDKAYQFMVDNGYNAVKSGYVGSIIPRGEYHYGQWMNNCLLYTSPSPRDGATSR
;
A
#
# COMPACT_ATOMS: atom_id res chain seq x y z
N MET A 1 90.34 -18.33 -11.64
CA MET A 1 89.30 -17.82 -12.51
C MET A 1 87.94 -17.93 -11.77
N LYS A 2 87.41 -16.82 -11.28
CA LYS A 2 86.20 -16.80 -10.48
C LYS A 2 85.05 -16.47 -11.43
N ALA A 3 84.05 -17.31 -11.48
CA ALA A 3 82.81 -17.08 -12.22
C ALA A 3 81.84 -16.28 -11.35
N ILE A 4 81.35 -15.15 -11.89
CA ILE A 4 80.35 -14.28 -11.26
C ILE A 4 78.97 -14.74 -11.74
N CYS A 5 78.17 -15.27 -10.84
CA CYS A 5 76.75 -15.55 -11.09
C CYS A 5 75.88 -14.27 -10.84
N THR A 6 75.35 -13.70 -11.88
CA THR A 6 74.38 -12.57 -11.78
C THR A 6 72.97 -13.13 -11.63
N LYS A 7 72.35 -12.93 -10.47
CA LYS A 7 70.93 -13.26 -10.23
C LYS A 7 70.07 -12.15 -10.77
N LEU A 8 69.31 -12.44 -11.81
CA LEU A 8 68.21 -11.53 -12.32
C LEU A 8 66.95 -11.72 -11.45
N ALA A 9 66.65 -10.73 -10.67
CA ALA A 9 65.37 -10.70 -9.90
C ALA A 9 64.30 -10.11 -10.77
N CYS A 10 63.33 -10.92 -11.23
CA CYS A 10 62.10 -10.45 -11.84
C CYS A 10 61.17 -9.90 -10.76
N PHE A 11 61.00 -8.58 -10.72
CA PHE A 11 59.93 -7.94 -9.97
C PHE A 11 58.62 -8.08 -10.76
N LEU A 12 57.71 -8.93 -10.29
CA LEU A 12 56.35 -8.99 -10.78
C LEU A 12 55.59 -7.81 -10.17
N LEU A 13 55.35 -6.76 -10.97
CA LEU A 13 54.48 -5.63 -10.57
C LEU A 13 53.03 -6.09 -10.69
N VAL A 14 52.42 -6.50 -9.58
CA VAL A 14 50.99 -6.75 -9.51
C VAL A 14 50.29 -5.37 -9.50
N LEU A 15 49.81 -4.92 -10.64
CA LEU A 15 48.89 -3.81 -10.75
C LEU A 15 47.55 -4.21 -10.07
N LEU A 16 47.40 -3.82 -8.81
CA LEU A 16 46.09 -3.74 -8.16
C LEU A 16 45.30 -2.67 -8.88
N VAL A 17 44.49 -3.07 -9.86
CA VAL A 17 43.44 -2.21 -10.37
C VAL A 17 42.37 -2.12 -9.25
N SER A 18 42.54 -1.13 -8.37
CA SER A 18 41.46 -0.70 -7.50
C SER A 18 40.37 -0.15 -8.41
N GLY A 19 39.32 -0.93 -8.62
CA GLY A 19 38.10 -0.45 -9.27
C GLY A 19 37.62 0.80 -8.51
N VAL A 20 37.69 1.96 -9.16
CA VAL A 20 37.11 3.16 -8.63
C VAL A 20 35.61 2.92 -8.57
N ALA A 21 35.06 2.84 -7.38
CA ALA A 21 33.61 2.83 -7.18
C ALA A 21 33.10 4.15 -7.78
N MET A 22 32.33 4.08 -8.87
CA MET A 22 31.66 5.24 -9.43
C MET A 22 30.53 5.61 -8.48
N ALA A 23 30.69 6.75 -7.81
CA ALA A 23 29.69 7.28 -6.89
C ALA A 23 28.98 8.47 -7.56
N GLU A 24 27.67 8.47 -7.50
CA GLU A 24 26.82 9.57 -7.94
C GLU A 24 26.22 10.27 -6.72
N SER A 25 26.13 11.59 -6.74
CA SER A 25 25.55 12.37 -5.64
C SER A 25 24.54 13.37 -6.18
N ILE A 26 23.44 13.53 -5.43
CA ILE A 26 22.40 14.51 -5.74
C ILE A 26 21.86 15.11 -4.44
N THR A 27 21.43 16.38 -4.50
CA THR A 27 20.80 17.08 -3.37
C THR A 27 19.35 17.43 -3.68
N SER A 28 18.54 17.65 -2.63
CA SER A 28 17.22 18.28 -2.77
C SER A 28 17.34 19.72 -3.31
N PRO A 29 16.25 20.32 -3.83
CA PRO A 29 16.27 21.69 -4.34
C PRO A 29 16.78 22.71 -3.32
N ASN A 30 16.44 22.56 -2.04
CA ASN A 30 16.93 23.43 -0.96
C ASN A 30 18.33 23.05 -0.42
N GLY A 31 18.95 21.98 -0.97
CA GLY A 31 20.28 21.52 -0.58
C GLY A 31 20.38 20.86 0.81
N GLN A 32 19.26 20.61 1.50
CA GLN A 32 19.29 20.04 2.86
C GLN A 32 19.37 18.52 2.88
N LEU A 33 18.79 17.83 1.90
CA LEU A 33 18.94 16.40 1.69
C LEU A 33 20.06 16.14 0.69
N GLN A 34 20.87 15.11 0.97
CA GLN A 34 21.89 14.63 0.06
C GLN A 34 21.83 13.11 -0.01
N LEU A 35 21.69 12.58 -1.22
CA LEU A 35 21.81 11.18 -1.56
C LEU A 35 23.17 10.91 -2.18
N ASN A 36 23.84 9.86 -1.74
CA ASN A 36 24.97 9.27 -2.44
C ASN A 36 24.60 7.86 -2.89
N PHE A 37 24.87 7.56 -4.14
CA PHE A 37 24.63 6.24 -4.75
C PHE A 37 25.96 5.68 -5.28
N SER A 38 26.17 4.37 -5.11
CA SER A 38 27.36 3.69 -5.64
C SER A 38 27.06 2.24 -6.00
N VAL A 39 27.92 1.65 -6.81
CA VAL A 39 27.99 0.19 -7.02
C VAL A 39 29.27 -0.31 -6.38
N ASN A 40 29.14 -1.20 -5.40
CA ASN A 40 30.31 -1.73 -4.67
C ASN A 40 31.12 -2.75 -5.50
N ALA A 41 32.20 -3.26 -4.93
CA ALA A 41 33.10 -4.19 -5.61
C ALA A 41 32.45 -5.54 -6.02
N GLN A 42 31.34 -5.91 -5.39
CA GLN A 42 30.51 -7.08 -5.72
C GLN A 42 29.47 -6.79 -6.80
N GLY A 43 29.39 -5.53 -7.26
CA GLY A 43 28.37 -5.08 -8.19
C GLY A 43 26.99 -4.93 -7.52
N GLU A 44 26.92 -4.72 -6.20
CA GLU A 44 25.68 -4.45 -5.48
C GLU A 44 25.41 -2.95 -5.50
N PRO A 45 24.19 -2.51 -5.86
CA PRO A 45 23.78 -1.11 -5.73
C PRO A 45 23.62 -0.73 -4.26
N VAL A 46 24.19 0.40 -3.86
CA VAL A 46 24.19 0.90 -2.48
C VAL A 46 23.84 2.39 -2.48
N TYR A 47 23.00 2.82 -1.54
CA TYR A 47 22.68 4.23 -1.33
C TYR A 47 22.85 4.61 0.14
N GLU A 48 23.02 5.89 0.39
CA GLU A 48 22.97 6.52 1.71
C GLU A 48 22.30 7.88 1.62
N LEU A 49 21.68 8.33 2.71
CA LEU A 49 20.95 9.58 2.78
C LEU A 49 21.35 10.39 4.01
N SER A 50 21.57 11.70 3.84
CA SER A 50 21.79 12.63 4.93
C SER A 50 20.83 13.82 4.85
N TYR A 51 20.55 14.43 6.00
CA TYR A 51 19.72 15.64 6.13
C TYR A 51 20.44 16.67 6.98
N LYS A 52 20.66 17.87 6.41
CA LYS A 52 21.43 18.96 7.06
C LYS A 52 22.80 18.49 7.57
N GLY A 53 23.48 17.63 6.80
CA GLY A 53 24.76 17.04 7.14
C GLY A 53 24.74 15.91 8.18
N LYS A 54 23.57 15.54 8.72
CA LYS A 54 23.40 14.39 9.62
C LYS A 54 23.00 13.15 8.84
N PRO A 55 23.60 11.98 9.09
CA PRO A 55 23.17 10.72 8.45
C PRO A 55 21.75 10.36 8.87
N VAL A 56 20.93 9.92 7.90
CA VAL A 56 19.55 9.44 8.05
C VAL A 56 19.47 7.97 7.75
N ILE A 57 20.02 7.56 6.60
CA ILE A 57 20.16 6.18 6.17
C ILE A 57 21.64 5.93 5.92
N ASN A 58 22.21 4.96 6.63
CA ASN A 58 23.57 4.47 6.40
C ASN A 58 23.63 3.65 5.10
N PRO A 59 24.82 3.30 4.56
CA PRO A 59 24.94 2.51 3.34
C PRO A 59 24.00 1.29 3.34
N SER A 60 23.06 1.30 2.43
CA SER A 60 21.94 0.34 2.32
C SER A 60 21.90 -0.27 0.93
N LYS A 61 21.75 -1.58 0.86
CA LYS A 61 21.71 -2.32 -0.40
C LYS A 61 20.34 -2.26 -1.04
N LEU A 62 20.34 -2.34 -2.37
CA LEU A 62 19.16 -2.42 -3.22
C LEU A 62 19.19 -3.67 -4.09
N GLY A 63 18.04 -4.24 -4.38
CA GLY A 63 17.95 -5.37 -5.29
C GLY A 63 16.68 -6.20 -5.13
N LEU A 64 16.52 -7.19 -6.02
CA LEU A 64 15.41 -8.13 -6.02
C LEU A 64 15.91 -9.56 -6.18
N GLU A 65 15.36 -10.45 -5.38
CA GLU A 65 15.51 -11.89 -5.53
C GLU A 65 14.42 -12.40 -6.46
N LEU A 66 14.80 -13.09 -7.53
CA LEU A 66 13.88 -13.63 -8.53
C LEU A 66 13.66 -15.13 -8.35
N LYS A 67 12.48 -15.61 -8.72
CA LYS A 67 12.16 -17.03 -8.72
C LYS A 67 12.69 -17.68 -9.99
N ASN A 68 13.48 -18.75 -9.83
CA ASN A 68 14.03 -19.55 -10.96
C ASN A 68 14.90 -18.77 -11.95
N ASP A 69 15.47 -17.64 -11.54
CA ASP A 69 16.33 -16.79 -12.35
C ASP A 69 17.42 -16.16 -11.45
N PRO A 70 18.62 -15.86 -11.93
CA PRO A 70 19.58 -15.07 -11.19
C PRO A 70 18.99 -13.73 -10.74
N GLY A 71 19.12 -13.41 -9.44
CA GLY A 71 18.56 -12.19 -8.86
C GLY A 71 19.13 -10.90 -9.46
N LEU A 72 18.44 -9.82 -9.23
CA LEU A 72 18.86 -8.45 -9.55
C LEU A 72 19.47 -7.79 -8.30
N MET A 73 20.49 -8.43 -7.73
CA MET A 73 21.10 -8.04 -6.45
C MET A 73 22.56 -7.62 -6.56
N ASN A 74 23.31 -8.20 -7.50
CA ASN A 74 24.75 -7.99 -7.67
C ASN A 74 25.17 -8.19 -9.12
N GLY A 75 26.49 -8.06 -9.36
CA GLY A 75 27.06 -8.22 -10.70
C GLY A 75 26.75 -7.04 -11.64
N PHE A 76 26.27 -5.94 -11.09
CA PHE A 76 26.01 -4.73 -11.84
C PHE A 76 27.24 -3.86 -12.07
N THR A 77 27.21 -3.16 -13.18
CA THR A 77 28.07 -2.01 -13.46
C THR A 77 27.18 -0.80 -13.75
N LEU A 78 27.61 0.39 -13.34
CA LEU A 78 26.97 1.64 -13.72
C LEU A 78 27.15 1.85 -15.23
N ALA A 79 26.07 1.87 -15.99
CA ALA A 79 26.08 2.07 -17.43
C ALA A 79 25.82 3.54 -17.79
N ASP A 80 24.95 4.23 -17.07
CA ASP A 80 24.58 5.63 -17.28
C ASP A 80 24.03 6.24 -16.00
N ALA A 81 24.20 7.56 -15.83
CA ALA A 81 23.61 8.32 -14.75
C ALA A 81 23.12 9.67 -15.28
N LYS A 82 21.85 9.98 -15.07
CA LYS A 82 21.21 11.20 -15.55
C LYS A 82 20.58 11.96 -14.39
N THR A 83 20.83 13.26 -14.36
CA THR A 83 20.17 14.16 -13.41
C THR A 83 19.21 15.09 -14.14
N SER A 84 18.12 15.45 -13.47
CA SER A 84 17.16 16.45 -13.93
C SER A 84 16.52 17.17 -12.77
N THR A 85 15.82 18.25 -13.03
CA THR A 85 15.04 19.02 -12.06
C THR A 85 13.63 19.19 -12.59
N PHE A 86 12.64 19.10 -11.71
CA PHE A 86 11.24 19.29 -12.01
C PHE A 86 10.61 20.26 -11.03
N ASP A 87 9.77 21.17 -11.50
CA ASP A 87 9.05 22.13 -10.67
C ASP A 87 7.73 22.51 -11.31
N GLU A 88 6.64 22.10 -10.72
CA GLU A 88 5.30 22.49 -11.10
C GLU A 88 4.40 22.65 -9.88
N THR A 89 3.28 23.33 -10.04
CA THR A 89 2.21 23.37 -9.03
C THR A 89 0.94 22.83 -9.64
N TRP A 90 0.31 21.87 -8.95
CA TRP A 90 -0.91 21.21 -9.37
C TRP A 90 -2.02 21.37 -8.32
N GLU A 91 -3.26 21.16 -8.73
CA GLU A 91 -4.41 21.23 -7.84
C GLU A 91 -5.00 19.83 -7.64
N PRO A 92 -5.08 19.33 -6.40
CA PRO A 92 -5.73 18.06 -6.12
C PRO A 92 -7.25 18.18 -6.36
N VAL A 93 -7.88 17.07 -6.74
CA VAL A 93 -9.34 17.00 -6.94
C VAL A 93 -10.09 17.45 -5.70
N TRP A 94 -9.60 17.07 -4.55
CA TRP A 94 -10.06 17.48 -3.21
C TRP A 94 -8.94 17.26 -2.20
N GLY A 95 -9.04 17.83 -1.02
CA GLY A 95 -8.03 17.64 0.02
C GLY A 95 -7.93 18.85 0.95
N GLU A 96 -6.90 18.84 1.78
CA GLU A 96 -6.67 19.86 2.81
C GLU A 96 -6.09 21.15 2.24
N VAL A 97 -5.45 21.09 1.09
CA VAL A 97 -4.79 22.23 0.45
C VAL A 97 -5.25 22.36 -0.99
N LYS A 98 -5.35 23.61 -1.46
CA LYS A 98 -5.78 23.90 -2.83
C LYS A 98 -4.68 23.63 -3.86
N GLN A 99 -3.43 23.87 -3.49
CA GLN A 99 -2.28 23.77 -4.40
C GLN A 99 -1.16 22.98 -3.75
N ILE A 100 -0.54 22.09 -4.53
CA ILE A 100 0.61 21.29 -4.14
C ILE A 100 1.75 21.57 -5.11
N ARG A 101 2.90 22.01 -4.59
CA ARG A 101 4.12 22.12 -5.39
C ARG A 101 4.77 20.75 -5.51
N ASN A 102 5.08 20.35 -6.73
CA ASN A 102 5.86 19.16 -7.05
C ASN A 102 7.24 19.61 -7.54
N HIS A 103 8.19 19.70 -6.61
CA HIS A 103 9.53 20.22 -6.86
C HIS A 103 10.59 19.27 -6.33
N TYR A 104 11.38 18.71 -7.25
CA TYR A 104 12.43 17.75 -6.91
C TYR A 104 13.61 17.81 -7.87
N ASN A 105 14.75 17.35 -7.39
CA ASN A 105 15.87 16.92 -8.23
C ASN A 105 15.82 15.42 -8.40
N GLU A 106 16.09 14.92 -9.61
CA GLU A 106 16.02 13.51 -9.96
C GLU A 106 17.39 12.98 -10.39
N LEU A 107 17.73 11.77 -9.91
CA LEU A 107 18.85 10.97 -10.38
C LEU A 107 18.29 9.64 -10.90
N ALA A 108 18.53 9.33 -12.18
CA ALA A 108 18.21 8.03 -12.77
C ALA A 108 19.52 7.31 -13.11
N VAL A 109 19.80 6.21 -12.42
CA VAL A 109 20.97 5.37 -12.65
C VAL A 109 20.59 4.13 -13.42
N THR A 110 21.21 3.92 -14.59
CA THR A 110 21.06 2.70 -15.37
C THR A 110 22.19 1.72 -15.00
N LEU A 111 21.79 0.55 -14.57
CA LEU A 111 22.67 -0.52 -14.15
C LEU A 111 22.60 -1.67 -15.15
N ASN A 112 23.77 -2.13 -15.62
CA ASN A 112 23.88 -3.28 -16.51
C ASN A 112 24.42 -4.49 -15.77
N GLN A 113 23.69 -5.60 -15.78
CA GLN A 113 24.11 -6.91 -15.28
C GLN A 113 24.67 -7.73 -16.45
N LYS A 114 25.97 -7.60 -16.72
CA LYS A 114 26.62 -8.14 -17.92
C LYS A 114 26.44 -9.64 -18.11
N ALA A 115 26.49 -10.43 -17.05
CA ALA A 115 26.39 -11.89 -17.15
C ALA A 115 25.05 -12.38 -17.70
N GLN A 116 23.98 -11.63 -17.50
CA GLN A 116 22.62 -11.90 -17.96
C GLN A 116 22.20 -10.99 -19.13
N ASP A 117 23.05 -10.04 -19.54
CA ASP A 117 22.77 -9.04 -20.57
C ASP A 117 21.41 -8.35 -20.37
N ARG A 118 21.25 -7.75 -19.20
CA ARG A 118 20.02 -7.06 -18.80
C ARG A 118 20.27 -5.77 -18.04
N ASN A 119 19.35 -4.83 -18.15
CA ASN A 119 19.41 -3.53 -17.50
C ASN A 119 18.26 -3.33 -16.53
N ILE A 120 18.54 -2.59 -15.47
CA ILE A 120 17.55 -1.98 -14.62
C ILE A 120 17.86 -0.50 -14.43
N ILE A 121 16.86 0.29 -14.11
CA ILE A 121 17.04 1.69 -13.72
C ILE A 121 16.59 1.84 -12.28
N ILE A 122 17.40 2.50 -11.45
CA ILE A 122 16.97 2.95 -10.14
C ILE A 122 16.82 4.46 -10.23
N ARG A 123 15.60 4.94 -9.96
CA ARG A 123 15.25 6.35 -10.05
C ARG A 123 15.04 6.91 -8.66
N PHE A 124 15.75 7.97 -8.33
CA PHE A 124 15.63 8.71 -7.07
C PHE A 124 15.07 10.10 -7.35
N ARG A 125 14.10 10.54 -6.54
CA ARG A 125 13.59 11.90 -6.51
C ARG A 125 13.76 12.47 -5.12
N LEU A 126 14.52 13.56 -5.01
CA LEU A 126 14.77 14.26 -3.76
C LEU A 126 13.92 15.54 -3.72
N PHE A 127 12.99 15.55 -2.79
CA PHE A 127 12.18 16.71 -2.42
C PHE A 127 12.80 17.42 -1.22
N ASP A 128 12.29 18.59 -0.84
CA ASP A 128 12.82 19.34 0.31
C ASP A 128 12.51 18.66 1.66
N ASP A 129 11.53 17.79 1.71
CA ASP A 129 11.02 17.07 2.88
C ASP A 129 11.31 15.57 2.88
N GLY A 130 11.92 15.03 1.81
CA GLY A 130 12.20 13.60 1.74
C GLY A 130 12.65 13.11 0.37
N MET A 131 12.69 11.81 0.23
CA MET A 131 13.13 11.11 -0.96
C MET A 131 12.12 10.00 -1.32
N GLY A 132 11.88 9.80 -2.62
CA GLY A 132 11.31 8.59 -3.17
C GLY A 132 12.28 7.91 -4.13
N PHE A 133 12.30 6.58 -4.15
CA PHE A 133 13.02 5.82 -5.17
C PHE A 133 12.25 4.59 -5.60
N ARG A 134 12.48 4.13 -6.83
CA ARG A 134 11.86 2.93 -7.39
C ARG A 134 12.78 2.21 -8.36
N TYR A 135 12.47 0.94 -8.59
CA TYR A 135 13.05 0.15 -9.67
C TYR A 135 12.22 0.30 -10.93
N GLU A 136 12.87 0.50 -12.07
CA GLU A 136 12.25 0.52 -13.38
C GLU A 136 12.89 -0.56 -14.25
N PHE A 137 12.06 -1.33 -14.93
CA PHE A 137 12.46 -2.45 -15.78
C PHE A 137 12.08 -2.13 -17.23
N PRO A 138 13.03 -1.63 -18.04
CA PRO A 138 12.77 -1.31 -19.43
C PRO A 138 12.46 -2.55 -20.24
N LEU A 139 11.74 -2.39 -21.36
CA LEU A 139 11.49 -3.47 -22.30
C LEU A 139 12.83 -4.02 -22.85
N GLN A 140 13.08 -5.31 -22.66
CA GLN A 140 14.30 -5.99 -23.06
C GLN A 140 14.08 -7.49 -23.21
N LYS A 141 14.91 -8.15 -24.03
CA LYS A 141 14.77 -9.57 -24.34
C LYS A 141 15.00 -10.48 -23.13
N ASN A 142 16.03 -10.19 -22.34
CA ASN A 142 16.53 -11.10 -21.28
C ASN A 142 15.88 -10.82 -19.91
N LEU A 143 14.90 -9.93 -19.83
CA LEU A 143 14.05 -9.68 -18.67
C LEU A 143 12.67 -9.21 -19.18
N ASN A 144 11.90 -10.10 -19.80
CA ASN A 144 10.59 -9.76 -20.33
C ASN A 144 9.47 -10.07 -19.32
N TYR A 145 9.49 -11.26 -18.76
CA TYR A 145 8.59 -11.69 -17.68
C TYR A 145 9.41 -12.29 -16.56
N PHE A 146 9.15 -11.89 -15.33
CA PHE A 146 9.84 -12.43 -14.16
C PHE A 146 8.95 -12.45 -12.93
N VAL A 147 9.30 -13.30 -11.97
CA VAL A 147 8.58 -13.43 -10.70
C VAL A 147 9.52 -12.98 -9.58
N ILE A 148 9.06 -12.03 -8.80
CA ILE A 148 9.77 -11.56 -7.60
C ILE A 148 9.53 -12.56 -6.49
N LYS A 149 10.61 -13.06 -5.91
CA LYS A 149 10.61 -13.89 -4.71
C LYS A 149 10.68 -13.02 -3.46
N GLU A 150 11.53 -11.99 -3.47
CA GLU A 150 11.58 -10.95 -2.45
C GLU A 150 12.26 -9.70 -2.98
N GLU A 151 11.84 -8.54 -2.48
CA GLU A 151 12.55 -7.28 -2.65
C GLU A 151 13.52 -7.11 -1.48
N ARG A 152 14.81 -6.91 -1.77
CA ARG A 152 15.89 -6.80 -0.79
C ARG A 152 16.32 -5.35 -0.58
N THR A 153 15.38 -4.44 -0.61
CA THR A 153 15.61 -3.02 -0.32
C THR A 153 15.89 -2.83 1.16
N GLN A 154 17.03 -2.25 1.49
CA GLN A 154 17.44 -2.00 2.87
C GLN A 154 17.31 -0.54 3.26
N PHE A 155 17.06 -0.31 4.55
CA PHE A 155 17.08 0.97 5.23
C PHE A 155 17.89 0.79 6.52
N ALA A 156 19.21 1.03 6.44
CA ALA A 156 20.12 0.88 7.59
C ALA A 156 20.04 2.15 8.46
N MET A 157 19.42 2.02 9.62
CA MET A 157 19.25 3.12 10.55
C MET A 157 20.57 3.50 11.24
N THR A 158 20.65 4.76 11.66
CA THR A 158 21.87 5.31 12.28
C THR A 158 22.04 4.96 13.76
N GLY A 159 21.07 4.24 14.33
CA GLY A 159 21.13 3.80 15.73
C GLY A 159 19.81 3.22 16.22
N ASP A 160 19.73 2.96 17.52
CA ASP A 160 18.57 2.44 18.21
C ASP A 160 17.53 3.55 18.45
N HIS A 161 16.78 3.87 17.39
CA HIS A 161 15.78 4.95 17.39
C HIS A 161 14.54 4.57 18.20
N THR A 162 13.80 5.58 18.67
CA THR A 162 12.44 5.39 19.15
C THR A 162 11.52 5.25 17.94
N ALA A 163 10.77 4.15 17.86
CA ALA A 163 9.82 3.88 16.80
C ALA A 163 8.38 3.86 17.34
N PHE A 164 7.44 4.30 16.48
CA PHE A 164 6.00 4.17 16.67
C PHE A 164 5.51 3.17 15.64
N TRP A 165 5.19 1.96 16.09
CA TRP A 165 5.02 0.83 15.20
C TRP A 165 3.82 -0.04 15.58
N ILE A 166 3.33 -0.79 14.60
CA ILE A 166 2.40 -1.89 14.75
C ILE A 166 2.99 -3.16 14.14
N PRO A 167 2.54 -4.37 14.58
CA PRO A 167 2.97 -5.62 13.95
C PRO A 167 2.78 -5.61 12.44
N GLY A 168 3.78 -6.10 11.71
CA GLY A 168 3.67 -6.33 10.28
C GLY A 168 2.74 -7.51 10.01
N ASP A 169 1.67 -7.27 9.26
CA ASP A 169 0.59 -8.22 9.01
C ASP A 169 0.16 -8.14 7.54
N TYR A 170 -0.14 -9.29 6.92
CA TYR A 170 -0.50 -9.35 5.51
C TYR A 170 -1.94 -8.95 5.20
N ASP A 171 -2.79 -8.81 6.25
CA ASP A 171 -4.22 -8.60 6.07
C ASP A 171 -4.78 -7.37 6.80
N THR A 172 -4.07 -6.80 7.78
CA THR A 172 -4.63 -5.73 8.61
C THR A 172 -3.58 -4.70 9.07
N GLN A 173 -4.07 -3.48 9.36
CA GLN A 173 -3.34 -2.41 10.07
C GLN A 173 -4.08 -1.98 11.34
N GLU A 174 -4.99 -2.80 11.85
CA GLU A 174 -5.88 -2.46 12.95
C GLU A 174 -5.32 -2.89 14.33
N TYR A 175 -4.01 -2.79 14.49
CA TYR A 175 -3.34 -2.95 15.79
C TYR A 175 -3.15 -1.61 16.48
N ASP A 176 -3.07 -1.63 17.82
CA ASP A 176 -2.68 -0.46 18.57
C ASP A 176 -1.19 -0.14 18.36
N TYR A 177 -0.86 1.16 18.24
CA TYR A 177 0.53 1.58 18.11
C TYR A 177 1.32 1.34 19.42
N THR A 178 2.52 0.80 19.23
CA THR A 178 3.51 0.63 20.30
C THR A 178 4.65 1.63 20.11
N GLU A 179 5.02 2.35 21.17
CA GLU A 179 6.22 3.19 21.21
C GLU A 179 7.34 2.41 21.91
N SER A 180 8.48 2.22 21.24
CA SER A 180 9.65 1.56 21.84
C SER A 180 10.96 1.89 21.09
N LYS A 181 12.08 1.44 21.62
CA LYS A 181 13.33 1.35 20.89
C LYS A 181 13.27 0.25 19.82
N LEU A 182 14.05 0.38 18.74
CA LEU A 182 14.15 -0.66 17.72
C LEU A 182 14.61 -2.01 18.30
N SER A 183 15.55 -1.98 19.23
CA SER A 183 16.06 -3.17 19.96
C SER A 183 15.00 -3.89 20.79
N GLU A 184 13.91 -3.23 21.15
CA GLU A 184 12.85 -3.75 22.03
C GLU A 184 11.70 -4.42 21.24
N ILE A 185 11.57 -4.16 19.94
CA ILE A 185 10.46 -4.63 19.10
C ILE A 185 10.23 -6.13 19.24
N ARG A 186 11.29 -6.95 19.16
CA ARG A 186 11.20 -8.41 19.31
C ARG A 186 10.57 -8.83 20.63
N GLY A 187 10.96 -8.19 21.73
CA GLY A 187 10.45 -8.51 23.05
C GLY A 187 8.99 -8.10 23.27
N LEU A 188 8.56 -7.02 22.60
CA LEU A 188 7.23 -6.45 22.74
C LEU A 188 6.23 -7.04 21.74
N MET A 189 6.69 -7.64 20.63
CA MET A 189 5.85 -8.08 19.51
C MET A 189 4.64 -8.91 19.95
N LYS A 190 4.85 -9.89 20.84
CA LYS A 190 3.76 -10.76 21.31
C LYS A 190 2.63 -9.98 22.01
N GLY A 191 2.97 -8.95 22.76
CA GLY A 191 1.99 -8.10 23.44
C GLY A 191 1.31 -7.09 22.54
N ALA A 192 1.95 -6.72 21.42
CA ALA A 192 1.42 -5.79 20.43
C ALA A 192 0.40 -6.42 19.49
N ILE A 193 0.36 -7.77 19.39
CA ILE A 193 -0.64 -8.49 18.58
C ILE A 193 -1.95 -8.53 19.36
N THR A 194 -2.80 -7.54 19.13
CA THR A 194 -4.14 -7.45 19.71
C THR A 194 -5.19 -8.12 18.84
N PRO A 195 -6.34 -8.59 19.39
CA PRO A 195 -7.40 -9.22 18.60
C PRO A 195 -7.98 -8.28 17.54
N ASN A 196 -8.10 -8.76 16.32
CA ASN A 196 -8.83 -8.13 15.23
C ASN A 196 -9.42 -9.20 14.28
N SER A 197 -10.03 -8.80 13.17
CA SER A 197 -10.73 -9.71 12.26
C SER A 197 -9.80 -10.62 11.44
N SER A 198 -8.56 -10.20 11.21
CA SER A 198 -7.55 -10.93 10.43
C SER A 198 -6.19 -10.76 11.09
N GLN A 199 -5.50 -11.86 11.37
CA GLN A 199 -4.22 -11.86 12.09
C GLN A 199 -3.23 -12.77 11.36
N THR A 200 -2.35 -12.17 10.58
CA THR A 200 -1.29 -12.85 9.84
C THR A 200 0.08 -12.18 10.02
N PRO A 201 0.54 -11.93 11.29
CA PRO A 201 1.87 -11.37 11.52
C PRO A 201 2.93 -12.33 10.98
N PHE A 202 3.92 -11.78 10.26
CA PHE A 202 4.86 -12.60 9.50
C PHE A 202 6.21 -12.80 10.20
N SER A 203 6.58 -11.97 11.18
CA SER A 203 7.91 -11.99 11.79
C SER A 203 7.88 -11.41 13.22
N PRO A 204 8.74 -11.92 14.13
CA PRO A 204 8.89 -11.33 15.47
C PRO A 204 9.53 -9.93 15.48
N THR A 205 10.04 -9.44 14.37
CA THR A 205 10.60 -8.09 14.20
C THR A 205 10.01 -7.38 12.98
N GLY A 206 8.94 -7.95 12.40
CA GLY A 206 8.23 -7.37 11.27
C GLY A 206 7.29 -6.25 11.71
N VAL A 207 7.37 -5.11 11.03
CA VAL A 207 6.53 -3.95 11.31
C VAL A 207 5.83 -3.48 10.03
N GLN A 208 4.70 -2.81 10.23
CA GLN A 208 3.92 -2.22 9.15
C GLN A 208 4.57 -0.92 8.65
N THR A 209 4.34 -0.55 7.40
CA THR A 209 4.48 0.82 6.91
C THR A 209 3.10 1.54 7.01
N SER A 210 3.01 2.84 7.27
CA SER A 210 4.13 3.76 7.44
C SER A 210 4.75 3.62 8.83
N LEU A 211 6.07 3.54 8.86
CA LEU A 211 6.84 3.46 10.11
C LEU A 211 7.38 4.84 10.48
N GLN A 212 6.99 5.34 11.65
CA GLN A 212 7.48 6.61 12.17
C GLN A 212 8.56 6.38 13.23
N MET A 213 9.67 7.13 13.13
CA MET A 213 10.77 7.06 14.09
C MET A 213 11.22 8.43 14.53
N LYS A 214 11.85 8.48 15.72
CA LYS A 214 12.52 9.66 16.27
C LYS A 214 13.95 9.27 16.67
N THR A 215 14.92 10.00 16.13
CA THR A 215 16.36 9.80 16.46
C THR A 215 16.72 10.49 17.76
N ALA A 216 17.82 10.08 18.39
CA ALA A 216 18.30 10.69 19.63
C ALA A 216 18.73 12.16 19.43
N ASP A 217 19.16 12.52 18.24
CA ASP A 217 19.61 13.88 17.89
C ASP A 217 18.50 14.76 17.28
N GLY A 218 17.23 14.31 17.39
CA GLY A 218 16.03 15.12 17.16
C GLY A 218 15.48 15.12 15.74
N LEU A 219 15.90 14.17 14.88
CA LEU A 219 15.25 13.95 13.59
C LEU A 219 14.01 13.07 13.73
N TYR A 220 13.02 13.34 12.90
CA TYR A 220 11.86 12.49 12.67
C TYR A 220 11.98 11.87 11.29
N ILE A 221 11.79 10.54 11.18
CA ILE A 221 11.95 9.78 9.95
C ILE A 221 10.68 8.95 9.74
N ASN A 222 10.13 9.00 8.54
CA ASN A 222 9.02 8.15 8.14
C ASN A 222 9.42 7.28 6.95
N LEU A 223 9.24 5.97 7.06
CA LEU A 223 9.44 5.01 5.98
C LEU A 223 8.09 4.51 5.48
N HIS A 224 7.86 4.64 4.18
CA HIS A 224 6.60 4.22 3.55
C HIS A 224 6.79 3.92 2.06
N GLU A 225 5.67 3.79 1.34
CA GLU A 225 5.61 3.60 -0.10
C GLU A 225 4.57 4.51 -0.75
N ALA A 226 4.68 4.71 -2.06
CA ALA A 226 3.73 5.47 -2.85
C ALA A 226 3.52 4.83 -4.23
N ALA A 227 2.39 5.14 -4.88
CA ALA A 227 2.00 4.58 -6.16
C ALA A 227 2.04 3.05 -6.18
N LEU A 228 1.36 2.44 -5.20
CA LEU A 228 1.21 0.99 -5.10
C LEU A 228 0.22 0.50 -6.15
N VAL A 229 0.74 0.22 -7.34
CA VAL A 229 -0.02 -0.22 -8.52
C VAL A 229 0.60 -1.51 -9.03
N ASP A 230 -0.19 -2.56 -9.21
CA ASP A 230 0.22 -3.88 -9.72
C ASP A 230 1.45 -4.46 -9.03
N TYR A 231 1.47 -4.35 -7.70
CA TYR A 231 2.58 -4.81 -6.86
C TYR A 231 2.07 -5.16 -5.46
N SER A 232 2.82 -5.98 -4.71
CA SER A 232 2.52 -6.28 -3.31
C SER A 232 2.93 -5.14 -2.39
N CYS A 233 2.15 -4.91 -1.31
CA CYS A 233 2.50 -3.94 -0.27
C CYS A 233 3.83 -4.31 0.40
N MET A 234 4.59 -3.27 0.74
CA MET A 234 5.82 -3.36 1.50
C MET A 234 5.54 -3.31 3.01
N HIS A 235 6.05 -4.29 3.72
CA HIS A 235 6.33 -4.27 5.15
C HIS A 235 7.82 -4.15 5.38
N LEU A 236 8.24 -4.03 6.61
CA LEU A 236 9.66 -3.94 6.98
C LEU A 236 9.99 -5.03 8.00
N ASN A 237 11.05 -5.77 7.76
CA ASN A 237 11.60 -6.74 8.71
C ASN A 237 12.91 -6.21 9.27
N LEU A 238 13.02 -6.13 10.60
CA LEU A 238 14.16 -5.54 11.27
C LEU A 238 15.23 -6.58 11.64
N ASP A 239 16.46 -6.37 11.20
CA ASP A 239 17.63 -6.89 11.90
C ASP A 239 17.87 -6.03 13.16
N ASP A 240 17.39 -6.52 14.29
CA ASP A 240 17.40 -5.82 15.57
C ASP A 240 18.79 -5.75 16.25
N LYS A 241 19.82 -6.33 15.63
CA LYS A 241 21.22 -6.24 16.07
C LYS A 241 21.95 -5.11 15.36
N ASN A 242 21.71 -4.97 14.06
CA ASN A 242 22.39 -4.01 13.21
C ASN A 242 21.51 -2.78 12.89
N PHE A 243 20.24 -2.78 13.32
CA PHE A 243 19.23 -1.75 13.04
C PHE A 243 19.01 -1.52 11.54
N VAL A 244 18.94 -2.61 10.79
CA VAL A 244 18.68 -2.59 9.35
C VAL A 244 17.27 -3.11 9.11
N PHE A 245 16.40 -2.26 8.58
CA PHE A 245 15.17 -2.73 7.99
C PHE A 245 15.41 -3.24 6.58
N GLU A 246 14.78 -4.34 6.23
CA GLU A 246 14.71 -4.86 4.86
C GLU A 246 13.23 -4.94 4.45
N SER A 247 12.92 -4.56 3.23
CA SER A 247 11.57 -4.70 2.70
C SER A 247 11.12 -6.16 2.78
N TRP A 248 9.84 -6.35 3.08
CA TRP A 248 9.20 -7.64 3.19
C TRP A 248 7.84 -7.55 2.51
N LEU A 249 7.74 -8.09 1.31
CA LEU A 249 6.53 -8.00 0.52
C LEU A 249 5.50 -9.04 0.97
N THR A 250 4.22 -8.71 0.81
CA THR A 250 3.12 -9.67 1.00
C THR A 250 3.18 -10.75 -0.06
N PRO A 251 3.18 -12.04 0.31
CA PRO A 251 3.18 -13.14 -0.64
C PRO A 251 1.79 -13.40 -1.23
N ASP A 252 1.75 -14.08 -2.38
CA ASP A 252 0.58 -14.77 -2.86
C ASP A 252 0.41 -16.16 -2.20
N ALA A 253 -0.61 -16.93 -2.61
CA ALA A 253 -0.94 -18.24 -2.10
C ALA A 253 0.18 -19.30 -2.24
N ILE A 254 1.18 -19.07 -3.08
CA ILE A 254 2.32 -19.98 -3.32
C ILE A 254 3.68 -19.35 -2.98
N GLY A 255 3.66 -18.21 -2.28
CA GLY A 255 4.82 -17.54 -1.73
C GLY A 255 5.58 -16.61 -2.68
N ASN A 256 5.02 -16.30 -3.86
CA ASN A 256 5.57 -15.29 -4.75
C ASN A 256 5.15 -13.88 -4.30
N LYS A 257 5.99 -12.89 -4.58
CA LYS A 257 5.78 -11.52 -4.12
C LYS A 257 5.37 -10.55 -5.24
N GLY A 258 5.53 -10.94 -6.49
CA GLY A 258 5.12 -10.13 -7.63
C GLY A 258 5.34 -10.83 -8.95
N TYR A 259 4.45 -10.59 -9.90
CA TYR A 259 4.50 -11.07 -11.28
C TYR A 259 4.65 -9.86 -12.18
N MET A 260 5.79 -9.74 -12.82
CA MET A 260 6.19 -8.54 -13.53
C MET A 260 6.38 -8.82 -15.02
N GLN A 261 5.89 -7.90 -15.86
CA GLN A 261 6.12 -7.93 -17.30
C GLN A 261 6.65 -6.57 -17.76
N THR A 262 7.79 -6.56 -18.43
CA THR A 262 8.42 -5.32 -18.89
C THR A 262 7.72 -4.72 -20.13
N PRO A 263 7.65 -3.38 -20.26
CA PRO A 263 8.19 -2.39 -19.32
C PRO A 263 7.29 -2.23 -18.07
N CYS A 264 7.88 -2.16 -16.90
CA CYS A 264 7.15 -2.00 -15.63
C CYS A 264 8.01 -1.32 -14.55
N ASN A 265 7.38 -0.95 -13.44
CA ASN A 265 8.04 -0.32 -12.30
C ASN A 265 7.62 -0.98 -11.01
N SER A 266 8.46 -0.90 -9.97
CA SER A 266 8.00 -1.06 -8.58
C SER A 266 7.25 0.19 -8.12
N PRO A 267 6.50 0.13 -7.02
CA PRO A 267 6.10 1.32 -6.26
C PRO A 267 7.32 2.13 -5.82
N TRP A 268 7.09 3.39 -5.44
CA TRP A 268 8.12 4.21 -4.82
C TRP A 268 8.31 3.78 -3.36
N ARG A 269 9.56 3.65 -2.94
CA ARG A 269 9.95 3.54 -1.53
C ARG A 269 10.26 4.94 -1.05
N THR A 270 9.66 5.36 0.08
CA THR A 270 9.74 6.75 0.54
C THR A 270 10.44 6.87 1.87
N VAL A 271 11.24 7.93 2.00
CA VAL A 271 11.87 8.36 3.25
C VAL A 271 11.54 9.84 3.42
N ILE A 272 10.66 10.18 4.36
CA ILE A 272 10.40 11.56 4.75
C ILE A 272 11.22 11.83 6.00
N VAL A 273 11.91 12.98 6.05
CA VAL A 273 12.74 13.36 7.20
C VAL A 273 12.65 14.86 7.51
N SER A 274 12.57 15.16 8.80
CA SER A 274 12.57 16.54 9.29
C SER A 274 13.11 16.62 10.72
N ASP A 275 13.54 17.79 11.14
CA ASP A 275 13.80 18.16 12.54
C ASP A 275 12.54 18.70 13.26
N ASP A 276 11.39 18.69 12.60
CA ASP A 276 10.08 19.02 13.16
C ASP A 276 9.05 17.94 12.79
N ALA A 277 8.44 17.29 13.79
CA ALA A 277 7.44 16.25 13.60
C ALA A 277 6.24 16.71 12.77
N ARG A 278 5.86 17.99 12.83
CA ARG A 278 4.73 18.55 12.08
C ARG A 278 4.95 18.48 10.57
N ASN A 279 6.20 18.57 10.13
CA ASN A 279 6.54 18.49 8.70
C ASN A 279 6.31 17.10 8.11
N ILE A 280 6.39 16.04 8.93
CA ILE A 280 6.02 14.68 8.49
C ILE A 280 4.53 14.63 8.13
N LEU A 281 3.67 15.21 8.98
CA LEU A 281 2.21 15.23 8.75
C LEU A 281 1.80 16.09 7.55
N THR A 282 2.55 17.16 7.31
CA THR A 282 2.22 18.12 6.23
C THR A 282 2.88 17.78 4.90
N SER A 283 3.77 16.79 4.86
CA SER A 283 4.43 16.34 3.63
C SER A 283 3.40 15.94 2.55
N ARG A 284 3.67 16.34 1.33
CA ARG A 284 2.90 15.96 0.12
C ARG A 284 3.70 15.07 -0.83
N LEU A 285 4.86 14.59 -0.37
CA LEU A 285 5.77 13.74 -1.14
C LEU A 285 5.04 12.53 -1.70
N THR A 286 4.26 11.82 -0.89
CA THR A 286 3.50 10.65 -1.33
C THR A 286 2.52 10.99 -2.46
N LEU A 287 1.87 12.15 -2.41
CA LEU A 287 0.96 12.60 -3.46
C LEU A 287 1.72 12.95 -4.76
N ASN A 288 2.89 13.59 -4.61
CA ASN A 288 3.73 14.00 -5.73
C ASN A 288 4.40 12.82 -6.47
N LEU A 289 4.48 11.65 -5.84
CA LEU A 289 5.03 10.43 -6.44
C LEU A 289 3.98 9.58 -7.17
N ASN A 290 2.70 9.91 -7.05
CA ASN A 290 1.63 9.26 -7.80
C ASN A 290 1.45 9.91 -9.17
N GLU A 291 0.91 9.14 -10.11
CA GLU A 291 0.57 9.65 -11.45
C GLU A 291 -0.55 10.70 -11.36
N PRO A 292 -0.61 11.63 -12.31
CA PRO A 292 -1.70 12.61 -12.39
C PRO A 292 -3.06 11.93 -12.54
N CYS A 293 -4.13 12.62 -12.11
CA CYS A 293 -5.49 12.14 -12.31
C CYS A 293 -5.80 11.94 -13.80
N ALA A 294 -6.27 10.73 -14.18
CA ALA A 294 -6.60 10.41 -15.56
C ALA A 294 -7.94 11.00 -16.03
N TYR A 295 -8.84 11.35 -15.10
CA TYR A 295 -10.13 11.93 -15.45
C TYR A 295 -9.99 13.40 -15.85
N LYS A 296 -10.51 13.75 -17.01
CA LYS A 296 -10.52 15.13 -17.49
C LYS A 296 -11.54 16.01 -16.76
N ASP A 297 -12.70 15.43 -16.42
CA ASP A 297 -13.76 16.07 -15.64
C ASP A 297 -13.88 15.35 -14.30
N VAL A 298 -13.63 16.10 -13.24
CA VAL A 298 -13.72 15.64 -11.84
C VAL A 298 -14.76 16.45 -11.05
N SER A 299 -15.57 17.25 -11.72
CA SER A 299 -16.58 18.14 -11.10
C SER A 299 -17.65 17.38 -10.32
N TRP A 300 -17.86 16.11 -10.64
CA TRP A 300 -18.80 15.21 -9.96
C TRP A 300 -18.27 14.69 -8.62
N ILE A 301 -16.97 14.73 -8.37
CA ILE A 301 -16.35 14.28 -7.11
C ILE A 301 -16.56 15.35 -6.05
N LYS A 302 -17.34 15.02 -5.01
CA LYS A 302 -17.62 15.91 -3.90
C LYS A 302 -17.45 15.16 -2.59
N PRO A 303 -16.55 15.59 -1.68
CA PRO A 303 -16.50 15.06 -0.32
C PRO A 303 -17.84 15.23 0.37
N VAL A 304 -18.29 14.20 1.07
CA VAL A 304 -19.56 14.19 1.80
C VAL A 304 -19.36 13.76 3.23
N LYS A 305 -20.23 14.26 4.11
CA LYS A 305 -20.36 13.77 5.49
C LYS A 305 -21.47 12.75 5.53
N TYR A 306 -21.18 11.56 6.03
CA TYR A 306 -22.22 10.55 6.20
C TYR A 306 -22.22 9.96 7.60
N ILE A 307 -23.39 9.39 7.99
CA ILE A 307 -23.55 8.59 9.18
C ILE A 307 -24.00 7.18 8.78
N GLY A 308 -23.53 6.17 9.48
CA GLY A 308 -23.85 4.76 9.21
C GLY A 308 -24.56 4.09 10.36
N ILE A 309 -25.52 3.22 10.05
CA ILE A 309 -26.22 2.42 11.07
C ILE A 309 -25.35 1.32 11.69
N TRP A 310 -24.20 1.02 11.10
CA TRP A 310 -23.27 -0.06 11.51
C TRP A 310 -22.77 0.10 12.96
N TRP A 311 -22.81 1.29 13.52
CA TRP A 311 -22.50 1.51 14.94
C TRP A 311 -23.37 0.68 15.88
N GLU A 312 -24.63 0.45 15.53
CA GLU A 312 -25.55 -0.38 16.31
C GLU A 312 -25.09 -1.85 16.31
N MET A 313 -24.51 -2.32 15.20
CA MET A 313 -24.03 -3.69 15.06
C MET A 313 -22.67 -3.89 15.76
N ILE A 314 -21.75 -2.96 15.61
CA ILE A 314 -20.44 -3.02 16.28
C ILE A 314 -20.60 -2.94 17.80
N SER A 315 -21.53 -2.12 18.30
CA SER A 315 -21.84 -2.04 19.73
C SER A 315 -22.63 -3.25 20.27
N GLY A 316 -23.07 -4.16 19.38
CA GLY A 316 -23.88 -5.33 19.73
C GLY A 316 -25.35 -5.01 20.06
N TYR A 317 -25.80 -3.77 19.81
CA TYR A 317 -27.19 -3.36 20.04
C TYR A 317 -28.13 -3.99 19.00
N ASN A 318 -27.75 -3.99 17.75
CA ASN A 318 -28.46 -4.60 16.63
C ASN A 318 -27.53 -5.51 15.80
N ARG A 319 -28.03 -6.06 14.69
CA ARG A 319 -27.35 -7.03 13.84
C ARG A 319 -27.52 -6.75 12.36
N TRP A 320 -26.58 -7.26 11.54
CA TRP A 320 -26.65 -7.17 10.07
C TRP A 320 -27.66 -8.17 9.47
N ALA A 321 -27.72 -9.41 10.02
CA ALA A 321 -28.54 -10.47 9.49
C ALA A 321 -30.04 -10.19 9.65
N TYR A 322 -30.82 -10.46 8.59
CA TYR A 322 -32.27 -10.29 8.58
C TYR A 322 -32.95 -11.32 9.49
N THR A 323 -32.49 -12.55 9.52
CA THR A 323 -33.16 -13.67 10.20
C THR A 323 -32.19 -14.62 10.89
N TRP A 324 -32.71 -15.42 11.83
CA TRP A 324 -32.03 -16.55 12.44
C TRP A 324 -32.53 -17.90 11.92
N ASP A 325 -33.57 -17.89 11.05
CA ASP A 325 -34.19 -19.12 10.57
C ASP A 325 -33.27 -19.89 9.61
N PHE A 326 -32.27 -19.23 9.03
CA PHE A 326 -31.33 -19.82 8.10
C PHE A 326 -29.91 -19.86 8.67
N PRO A 327 -29.39 -21.08 8.97
CA PRO A 327 -27.99 -21.23 9.40
C PRO A 327 -26.98 -21.01 8.27
N SER A 328 -27.44 -21.09 7.01
CA SER A 328 -26.67 -20.81 5.80
C SER A 328 -27.61 -20.44 4.67
N VAL A 329 -27.17 -19.55 3.79
CA VAL A 329 -27.96 -19.08 2.65
C VAL A 329 -27.32 -19.46 1.33
N LYS A 330 -28.15 -19.65 0.29
CA LYS A 330 -27.73 -19.84 -1.10
C LYS A 330 -28.40 -18.77 -1.94
N LEU A 331 -27.59 -17.90 -2.54
CA LEU A 331 -28.08 -16.80 -3.35
C LEU A 331 -28.96 -17.29 -4.50
N GLY A 332 -30.11 -16.62 -4.67
CA GLY A 332 -31.10 -16.97 -5.69
C GLY A 332 -31.89 -18.28 -5.43
N ILE A 333 -31.69 -18.94 -4.28
CA ILE A 333 -32.38 -20.18 -3.90
C ILE A 333 -33.09 -20.04 -2.55
N THR A 334 -32.41 -19.42 -1.56
CA THR A 334 -32.99 -19.21 -0.23
C THR A 334 -34.17 -18.25 -0.33
N ASP A 335 -35.33 -18.69 0.15
CA ASP A 335 -36.60 -17.93 0.06
C ASP A 335 -36.85 -17.18 1.36
N TYR A 336 -36.44 -15.92 1.38
CA TYR A 336 -36.61 -15.05 2.55
C TYR A 336 -38.07 -14.73 2.89
N SER A 337 -39.03 -14.94 1.97
CA SER A 337 -40.45 -14.79 2.28
C SER A 337 -40.97 -15.79 3.32
N LYS A 338 -40.23 -16.90 3.52
CA LYS A 338 -40.53 -17.94 4.51
C LYS A 338 -39.90 -17.70 5.88
N ALA A 339 -39.06 -16.66 6.01
CA ALA A 339 -38.38 -16.33 7.24
C ALA A 339 -39.04 -15.16 7.95
N LYS A 340 -38.85 -15.11 9.27
CA LYS A 340 -39.24 -13.93 10.06
C LYS A 340 -38.06 -12.99 10.22
N ALA A 341 -38.35 -11.69 10.07
CA ALA A 341 -37.37 -10.68 10.41
C ALA A 341 -36.95 -10.79 11.89
N SER A 342 -35.66 -10.79 12.15
CA SER A 342 -35.16 -10.65 13.52
C SER A 342 -35.56 -9.30 14.08
N PRO A 343 -36.04 -9.22 15.34
CA PRO A 343 -36.33 -7.93 15.98
C PRO A 343 -35.10 -7.03 16.13
N SER A 344 -33.91 -7.60 16.02
CA SER A 344 -32.62 -6.89 16.06
C SER A 344 -32.01 -6.63 14.67
N HIS A 345 -32.71 -6.87 13.56
CA HIS A 345 -32.21 -6.48 12.23
C HIS A 345 -32.21 -4.95 12.10
N ALA A 346 -31.02 -4.37 11.95
CA ALA A 346 -30.85 -2.92 11.94
C ALA A 346 -31.28 -2.26 10.63
N ALA A 347 -31.02 -2.90 9.49
CA ALA A 347 -31.24 -2.35 8.16
C ALA A 347 -32.71 -2.50 7.70
N ASN A 348 -33.65 -1.99 8.49
CA ASN A 348 -35.08 -1.98 8.17
C ASN A 348 -35.58 -0.57 7.88
N ASN A 349 -36.74 -0.45 7.24
CA ASN A 349 -37.34 0.83 6.86
C ASN A 349 -37.47 1.80 8.04
N LYS A 350 -37.93 1.35 9.19
CA LYS A 350 -38.15 2.18 10.36
C LYS A 350 -36.86 2.80 10.88
N ASN A 351 -35.85 1.97 11.08
CA ASN A 351 -34.56 2.41 11.61
C ASN A 351 -33.81 3.30 10.61
N THR A 352 -33.83 2.94 9.32
CA THR A 352 -33.21 3.76 8.27
C THR A 352 -33.83 5.16 8.21
N LYS A 353 -35.17 5.29 8.32
CA LYS A 353 -35.82 6.60 8.40
C LYS A 353 -35.42 7.41 9.62
N TYR A 354 -35.21 6.75 10.78
CA TYR A 354 -34.67 7.42 11.96
C TYR A 354 -33.29 8.03 11.72
N TYR A 355 -32.39 7.28 11.06
CA TYR A 355 -31.07 7.80 10.69
C TYR A 355 -31.12 8.89 9.62
N ILE A 356 -32.06 8.82 8.67
CA ILE A 356 -32.31 9.90 7.69
C ILE A 356 -32.75 11.19 8.39
N ASP A 357 -33.66 11.09 9.35
CA ASP A 357 -34.12 12.27 10.12
C ASP A 357 -32.97 12.84 10.99
N PHE A 358 -32.16 11.98 11.57
CA PHE A 358 -30.96 12.40 12.31
C PHE A 358 -29.95 13.11 11.39
N ALA A 359 -29.67 12.52 10.22
CA ALA A 359 -28.77 13.10 9.23
C ALA A 359 -29.24 14.49 8.79
N ALA A 360 -30.52 14.61 8.44
CA ALA A 360 -31.12 15.89 8.05
C ALA A 360 -31.04 16.97 9.15
N LYS A 361 -31.29 16.56 10.41
CA LYS A 361 -31.24 17.45 11.56
C LYS A 361 -29.84 17.96 11.86
N HIS A 362 -28.81 17.11 11.64
CA HIS A 362 -27.44 17.38 12.05
C HIS A 362 -26.48 17.73 10.89
N GLY A 363 -27.02 17.91 9.67
CA GLY A 363 -26.25 18.36 8.52
C GLY A 363 -25.28 17.32 7.96
N PHE A 364 -25.67 16.03 7.99
CA PHE A 364 -25.05 14.98 7.23
C PHE A 364 -25.65 14.92 5.82
N ASP A 365 -24.80 14.66 4.83
CA ASP A 365 -25.22 14.60 3.43
C ASP A 365 -25.85 13.24 3.08
N GLN A 366 -25.35 12.16 3.75
CA GLN A 366 -25.73 10.80 3.40
C GLN A 366 -25.89 9.89 4.62
N VAL A 367 -26.65 8.81 4.44
CA VAL A 367 -26.79 7.70 5.39
C VAL A 367 -26.32 6.41 4.74
N LEU A 368 -25.30 5.77 5.33
CA LEU A 368 -24.81 4.45 4.95
C LEU A 368 -25.64 3.38 5.65
N VAL A 369 -26.17 2.43 4.89
CA VAL A 369 -26.94 1.31 5.43
C VAL A 369 -26.23 -0.01 5.10
N GLU A 370 -25.57 -0.58 6.08
CA GLU A 370 -25.05 -1.95 6.01
C GLU A 370 -26.14 -2.94 6.40
N GLY A 371 -26.12 -4.15 5.86
CA GLY A 371 -27.14 -5.16 6.19
C GLY A 371 -28.41 -5.06 5.36
N TRP A 372 -28.43 -4.27 4.30
CA TRP A 372 -29.64 -4.00 3.50
C TRP A 372 -30.05 -5.14 2.55
N ASN A 373 -29.06 -5.97 2.12
CA ASN A 373 -29.17 -6.98 1.06
C ASN A 373 -29.00 -8.39 1.57
N GLU A 374 -29.42 -9.38 0.77
CA GLU A 374 -29.29 -10.80 1.11
C GLU A 374 -27.85 -11.26 1.28
N GLY A 375 -27.58 -12.11 2.31
CA GLY A 375 -26.31 -12.79 2.52
C GLY A 375 -25.66 -12.64 3.90
N TRP A 376 -26.18 -11.78 4.76
CA TRP A 376 -25.54 -11.47 6.06
C TRP A 376 -25.69 -12.57 7.13
N GLU A 377 -26.47 -13.62 6.90
CA GLU A 377 -26.68 -14.72 7.85
C GLU A 377 -25.43 -15.57 8.05
N ASP A 378 -24.61 -15.70 7.01
CA ASP A 378 -23.39 -16.51 7.06
C ASP A 378 -22.17 -15.83 6.40
N TRP A 379 -22.07 -14.52 6.54
CA TRP A 379 -20.91 -13.76 6.06
C TRP A 379 -19.66 -14.01 6.92
N HIS A 380 -19.16 -13.18 7.61
CA HIS A 380 -17.94 -13.11 8.43
C HIS A 380 -17.32 -14.49 8.81
N ASN A 381 -16.05 -14.71 8.45
CA ASN A 381 -15.23 -15.89 8.77
C ASN A 381 -15.77 -17.25 8.28
N LYS A 382 -16.73 -17.28 7.38
CA LYS A 382 -17.21 -18.54 6.77
C LYS A 382 -16.37 -18.99 5.58
N SER A 383 -15.48 -18.15 5.05
CA SER A 383 -14.64 -18.40 3.87
C SER A 383 -15.47 -18.94 2.70
N LYS A 384 -16.63 -18.34 2.49
CA LYS A 384 -17.63 -18.77 1.53
C LYS A 384 -17.59 -17.86 0.31
N ASP A 385 -17.45 -18.44 -0.88
CA ASP A 385 -17.68 -17.74 -2.13
C ASP A 385 -19.20 -17.52 -2.33
N TYR A 386 -19.63 -16.50 -3.05
CA TYR A 386 -21.03 -16.16 -3.30
C TYR A 386 -21.85 -15.90 -2.02
N VAL A 387 -21.35 -15.04 -1.16
CA VAL A 387 -22.03 -14.69 0.09
C VAL A 387 -23.16 -13.68 -0.13
N PHE A 388 -22.92 -12.61 -0.91
CA PHE A 388 -23.84 -11.50 -1.05
C PHE A 388 -24.47 -11.40 -2.43
N ASP A 389 -25.77 -11.06 -2.45
CA ASP A 389 -26.46 -10.49 -3.62
C ASP A 389 -26.45 -8.96 -3.52
N PHE A 390 -25.89 -8.31 -4.52
CA PHE A 390 -25.74 -6.83 -4.53
C PHE A 390 -26.91 -6.07 -5.15
N THR A 391 -28.01 -6.76 -5.44
CA THR A 391 -29.19 -6.20 -6.11
C THR A 391 -30.50 -6.56 -5.42
N THR A 392 -30.49 -7.47 -4.44
CA THR A 392 -31.71 -7.95 -3.77
C THR A 392 -31.74 -7.45 -2.32
N PRO A 393 -32.61 -6.47 -2.00
CA PRO A 393 -32.81 -6.02 -0.61
C PRO A 393 -33.56 -7.08 0.20
N TYR A 394 -33.35 -7.07 1.52
CA TYR A 394 -34.21 -7.81 2.43
C TYR A 394 -35.66 -7.35 2.40
N PRO A 395 -36.66 -8.22 2.78
CA PRO A 395 -38.08 -7.91 2.67
C PRO A 395 -38.53 -6.67 3.47
N ASP A 396 -37.81 -6.29 4.51
CA ASP A 396 -38.10 -5.12 5.36
C ASP A 396 -37.32 -3.86 4.98
N PHE A 397 -36.58 -3.89 3.84
CA PHE A 397 -35.83 -2.76 3.30
C PHE A 397 -36.34 -2.35 1.91
N ASN A 398 -37.21 -1.36 1.87
CA ASN A 398 -37.76 -0.86 0.61
C ASN A 398 -36.92 0.32 0.08
N VAL A 399 -36.09 0.02 -0.92
CA VAL A 399 -35.13 0.98 -1.51
C VAL A 399 -35.84 2.21 -2.05
N GLN A 400 -36.92 2.06 -2.83
CA GLN A 400 -37.62 3.16 -3.48
C GLN A 400 -38.29 4.09 -2.45
N GLU A 401 -38.92 3.51 -1.43
CA GLU A 401 -39.54 4.27 -0.34
C GLU A 401 -38.49 5.07 0.44
N LEU A 402 -37.37 4.43 0.77
CA LEU A 402 -36.30 5.05 1.55
C LEU A 402 -35.57 6.14 0.75
N GLN A 403 -35.34 5.94 -0.55
CA GLN A 403 -34.76 6.97 -1.43
C GLN A 403 -35.71 8.19 -1.55
N ALA A 404 -37.00 7.95 -1.72
CA ALA A 404 -37.99 9.03 -1.76
C ALA A 404 -38.03 9.79 -0.42
N TYR A 405 -38.00 9.07 0.70
CA TYR A 405 -37.98 9.67 2.03
C TYR A 405 -36.70 10.50 2.26
N ALA A 406 -35.52 9.94 1.98
CA ALA A 406 -34.27 10.65 2.11
C ALA A 406 -34.22 11.92 1.26
N LYS A 407 -34.67 11.84 0.00
CA LYS A 407 -34.78 13.00 -0.90
C LYS A 407 -35.67 14.07 -0.33
N SER A 408 -36.82 13.71 0.29
CA SER A 408 -37.75 14.65 0.92
C SER A 408 -37.12 15.41 2.10
N LYS A 409 -36.08 14.87 2.70
CA LYS A 409 -35.33 15.46 3.82
C LYS A 409 -34.04 16.16 3.39
N GLY A 410 -33.71 16.17 2.10
CA GLY A 410 -32.46 16.73 1.58
C GLY A 410 -31.23 15.87 1.86
N VAL A 411 -31.43 14.59 2.17
CA VAL A 411 -30.38 13.59 2.46
C VAL A 411 -30.36 12.53 1.33
N ARG A 412 -29.28 11.82 1.16
CA ARG A 412 -29.16 10.67 0.24
C ARG A 412 -28.82 9.40 1.00
N LEU A 413 -29.15 8.25 0.42
CA LEU A 413 -28.58 6.98 0.88
C LEU A 413 -27.24 6.75 0.20
N MET A 414 -26.27 6.24 0.96
CA MET A 414 -25.00 5.71 0.46
C MET A 414 -25.13 4.20 0.34
N MET A 415 -24.71 3.65 -0.79
CA MET A 415 -24.70 2.21 -1.02
C MET A 415 -23.60 1.55 -0.18
N HIS A 416 -23.85 0.30 0.23
CA HIS A 416 -22.86 -0.57 0.84
C HIS A 416 -22.74 -1.89 0.07
N HIS A 417 -21.54 -2.20 -0.37
CA HIS A 417 -21.19 -3.49 -0.98
C HIS A 417 -20.19 -4.21 -0.07
N GLU A 418 -20.66 -5.03 0.87
CA GLU A 418 -19.79 -5.95 1.60
C GLU A 418 -19.52 -7.17 0.74
N THR A 419 -18.25 -7.55 0.63
CA THR A 419 -17.84 -8.70 -0.20
C THR A 419 -17.53 -9.94 0.62
N SER A 420 -17.40 -9.83 1.95
CA SER A 420 -16.83 -10.88 2.82
C SER A 420 -15.50 -11.42 2.29
N SER A 421 -14.71 -10.51 1.71
CA SER A 421 -13.44 -10.78 1.04
C SER A 421 -13.52 -11.76 -0.15
N SER A 422 -14.74 -12.06 -0.65
CA SER A 422 -14.93 -12.81 -1.89
C SER A 422 -14.91 -11.87 -3.09
N VAL A 423 -13.71 -11.48 -3.50
CA VAL A 423 -13.48 -10.55 -4.62
C VAL A 423 -14.08 -11.11 -5.91
N ARG A 424 -13.92 -12.41 -6.18
CA ARG A 424 -14.49 -13.08 -7.38
C ARG A 424 -15.99 -12.98 -7.46
N ASN A 425 -16.70 -13.07 -6.34
CA ASN A 425 -18.14 -12.88 -6.31
C ASN A 425 -18.50 -11.43 -6.68
N TYR A 426 -17.78 -10.48 -6.11
CA TYR A 426 -18.02 -9.08 -6.40
C TYR A 426 -17.74 -8.71 -7.86
N GLU A 427 -16.60 -9.12 -8.41
CA GLU A 427 -16.25 -8.87 -9.82
C GLU A 427 -17.30 -9.40 -10.80
N ARG A 428 -17.83 -10.60 -10.56
CA ARG A 428 -18.88 -11.20 -11.42
C ARG A 428 -20.20 -10.43 -11.42
N HIS A 429 -20.49 -9.72 -10.34
CA HIS A 429 -21.77 -9.03 -10.13
C HIS A 429 -21.64 -7.50 -10.21
N MET A 430 -20.45 -6.98 -10.31
CA MET A 430 -20.14 -5.56 -10.18
C MET A 430 -20.96 -4.69 -11.15
N ASP A 431 -21.02 -5.06 -12.44
CA ASP A 431 -21.78 -4.30 -13.43
C ASP A 431 -23.28 -4.20 -13.05
N LYS A 432 -23.88 -5.32 -12.59
CA LYS A 432 -25.28 -5.31 -12.13
C LYS A 432 -25.45 -4.52 -10.84
N ALA A 433 -24.48 -4.60 -9.93
CA ALA A 433 -24.50 -3.87 -8.67
C ALA A 433 -24.46 -2.36 -8.91
N TYR A 434 -23.59 -1.89 -9.78
CA TYR A 434 -23.52 -0.47 -10.14
C TYR A 434 -24.73 -0.02 -10.97
N GLN A 435 -25.26 -0.86 -11.86
CA GLN A 435 -26.50 -0.54 -12.56
C GLN A 435 -27.66 -0.39 -11.58
N PHE A 436 -27.77 -1.27 -10.59
CA PHE A 436 -28.76 -1.17 -9.51
C PHE A 436 -28.63 0.17 -8.75
N MET A 437 -27.40 0.62 -8.47
CA MET A 437 -27.19 1.94 -7.85
C MET A 437 -27.74 3.07 -8.72
N VAL A 438 -27.43 3.07 -10.01
CA VAL A 438 -27.89 4.10 -10.97
C VAL A 438 -29.42 4.11 -11.02
N ASP A 439 -30.05 2.95 -11.18
CA ASP A 439 -31.50 2.79 -11.31
C ASP A 439 -32.24 3.25 -10.05
N ASN A 440 -31.60 3.16 -8.88
CA ASN A 440 -32.18 3.54 -7.60
C ASN A 440 -31.65 4.87 -7.03
N GLY A 441 -30.87 5.65 -7.82
CA GLY A 441 -30.45 7.01 -7.47
C GLY A 441 -29.34 7.11 -6.42
N TYR A 442 -28.58 6.06 -6.20
CA TYR A 442 -27.35 6.11 -5.41
C TYR A 442 -26.23 6.81 -6.19
N ASN A 443 -25.40 7.59 -5.51
CA ASN A 443 -24.28 8.31 -6.11
C ASN A 443 -22.95 8.12 -5.37
N ALA A 444 -22.95 7.29 -4.34
CA ALA A 444 -21.76 6.93 -3.58
C ALA A 444 -21.89 5.49 -3.05
N VAL A 445 -20.79 4.81 -2.90
CA VAL A 445 -20.70 3.45 -2.38
C VAL A 445 -19.52 3.30 -1.43
N LYS A 446 -19.71 2.51 -0.37
CA LYS A 446 -18.66 1.97 0.47
C LYS A 446 -18.53 0.48 0.15
N SER A 447 -17.35 0.06 -0.32
CA SER A 447 -17.02 -1.36 -0.52
C SER A 447 -16.32 -1.90 0.72
N GLY A 448 -16.73 -3.08 1.20
CA GLY A 448 -16.15 -3.77 2.35
C GLY A 448 -15.49 -5.10 1.95
N TYR A 449 -14.41 -5.46 2.64
CA TYR A 449 -13.63 -6.68 2.41
C TYR A 449 -13.26 -7.31 3.76
N VAL A 450 -14.26 -7.66 4.56
CA VAL A 450 -14.06 -8.20 5.91
C VAL A 450 -13.78 -9.70 5.88
N GLY A 451 -12.74 -10.12 6.60
CA GLY A 451 -12.35 -11.53 6.71
C GLY A 451 -11.20 -11.92 5.79
N SER A 452 -10.87 -13.21 5.75
CA SER A 452 -9.77 -13.71 4.91
C SER A 452 -10.14 -13.70 3.43
N ILE A 453 -9.20 -13.32 2.58
CA ILE A 453 -9.40 -13.23 1.13
C ILE A 453 -9.82 -14.58 0.51
N ILE A 454 -10.73 -14.54 -0.46
CA ILE A 454 -11.09 -15.63 -1.33
C ILE A 454 -10.73 -15.27 -2.77
N PRO A 455 -9.86 -16.03 -3.44
CA PRO A 455 -9.42 -17.42 -3.14
C PRO A 455 -8.47 -17.52 -1.95
N ARG A 456 -8.54 -18.66 -1.24
CA ARG A 456 -7.73 -18.93 -0.05
C ARG A 456 -6.23 -18.89 -0.35
N GLY A 457 -5.47 -18.35 0.60
CA GLY A 457 -4.03 -18.19 0.52
C GLY A 457 -3.59 -16.85 -0.07
N GLU A 458 -4.51 -16.09 -0.66
CA GLU A 458 -4.28 -14.68 -0.98
C GLU A 458 -4.48 -13.81 0.27
N TYR A 459 -3.82 -12.65 0.29
CA TYR A 459 -3.85 -11.69 1.39
C TYR A 459 -4.29 -10.31 0.90
N HIS A 460 -4.84 -9.50 1.82
CA HIS A 460 -5.33 -8.15 1.52
C HIS A 460 -4.26 -7.25 0.89
N TYR A 461 -3.00 -7.43 1.26
CA TYR A 461 -1.88 -6.61 0.77
C TYR A 461 -1.05 -7.27 -0.34
N GLY A 462 -1.54 -8.39 -0.91
CA GLY A 462 -0.93 -9.05 -2.07
C GLY A 462 -1.14 -8.29 -3.38
N GLN A 463 -0.29 -8.54 -4.38
CA GLN A 463 -0.42 -7.93 -5.72
C GLN A 463 -1.78 -8.19 -6.35
N TRP A 464 -2.30 -9.42 -6.23
CA TRP A 464 -3.60 -9.78 -6.79
C TRP A 464 -4.72 -8.90 -6.23
N MET A 465 -4.73 -8.67 -4.92
CA MET A 465 -5.76 -7.84 -4.28
C MET A 465 -5.61 -6.36 -4.64
N ASN A 466 -4.39 -5.84 -4.73
CA ASN A 466 -4.17 -4.47 -5.18
C ASN A 466 -4.68 -4.24 -6.60
N ASN A 467 -4.50 -5.21 -7.50
CA ASN A 467 -5.08 -5.17 -8.84
C ASN A 467 -6.61 -5.21 -8.81
N CYS A 468 -7.19 -6.11 -8.01
CA CYS A 468 -8.65 -6.19 -7.88
C CYS A 468 -9.24 -4.88 -7.35
N LEU A 469 -8.62 -4.24 -6.36
CA LEU A 469 -9.07 -2.96 -5.81
C LEU A 469 -9.05 -1.84 -6.86
N LEU A 470 -8.04 -1.80 -7.73
CA LEU A 470 -7.98 -0.84 -8.83
C LEU A 470 -9.16 -0.99 -9.79
N TYR A 471 -9.57 -2.22 -10.09
CA TYR A 471 -10.69 -2.49 -11.01
C TYR A 471 -12.06 -2.32 -10.35
N THR A 472 -12.19 -2.65 -9.07
CA THR A 472 -13.48 -2.66 -8.36
C THR A 472 -13.78 -1.37 -7.60
N SER A 473 -12.77 -0.54 -7.35
CA SER A 473 -12.91 0.73 -6.63
C SER A 473 -12.04 1.81 -7.27
N PRO A 474 -12.28 2.16 -8.55
CA PRO A 474 -11.45 3.12 -9.26
C PRO A 474 -11.49 4.48 -8.54
N SER A 475 -10.31 4.99 -8.20
CA SER A 475 -10.10 6.32 -7.63
C SER A 475 -9.62 7.27 -8.73
N PRO A 476 -9.90 8.57 -8.65
CA PRO A 476 -9.29 9.56 -9.53
C PRO A 476 -7.75 9.56 -9.50
N ARG A 477 -7.16 8.96 -8.47
CA ARG A 477 -5.70 8.79 -8.33
C ARG A 477 -5.16 7.58 -9.09
N ASP A 478 -6.01 6.59 -9.36
CA ASP A 478 -5.61 5.29 -9.93
C ASP A 478 -5.69 5.29 -11.47
N GLY A 479 -5.75 6.45 -12.06
CA GLY A 479 -6.16 6.71 -13.42
C GLY A 479 -5.30 6.17 -14.56
N ALA A 480 -4.18 5.51 -14.31
CA ALA A 480 -3.35 4.96 -15.39
C ALA A 480 -3.83 3.59 -15.91
N THR A 481 -4.71 2.90 -15.20
CA THR A 481 -5.14 1.54 -15.51
C THR A 481 -6.65 1.33 -15.63
N SER A 482 -7.47 2.35 -15.37
CA SER A 482 -8.91 2.23 -15.63
C SER A 482 -9.18 2.26 -17.13
N ARG A 483 -9.93 1.29 -17.62
CA ARG A 483 -10.34 1.08 -19.00
C ARG A 483 -11.04 2.28 -19.64
#